data_18c23ed58ab28fae7d591ea662299f9f
#
_entry.id   18c23ed58ab28fae7d591ea662299f9f
#
_cell.length_a   1.000
_cell.length_b   1.000
_cell.length_c   1.000
_cell.angle_alpha   90.00
_cell.angle_beta   90.00
_cell.angle_gamma   90.00
#
_symmetry.space_group_name_H-M   'P 1'
#
loop_
_entity.id
_entity.type
_entity.pdbx_description
1 polymer ?
#
loop_
_entity_poly.entity_id
_entity_poly.type
_entity_poly.pdbx_seq_one_letter_code
_entity_poly.pdbx_strand_id
1 'polypeptide(L)' 'VAAAETEKQSRIDQANDYMNGKQWPGKAAIGRLKGDELAQYNLWLDYLDELYAIETASTPDINWPAVPQI' A
#
# COMPACT_ATOMS: atom_id res chain seq x y z
N VAL A 1 -7.35 -4.29 18.52
CA VAL A 1 -7.50 -3.05 19.23
C VAL A 1 -7.70 -1.91 18.24
N ALA A 2 -8.54 -0.95 18.59
CA ALA A 2 -8.94 0.12 17.67
C ALA A 2 -7.76 0.93 17.13
N ALA A 3 -6.74 1.17 17.95
CA ALA A 3 -5.59 1.98 17.53
C ALA A 3 -4.81 1.28 16.40
N ALA A 4 -4.65 -0.04 16.49
CA ALA A 4 -3.92 -0.79 15.47
C ALA A 4 -4.71 -0.83 14.16
N GLU A 5 -6.02 -0.98 14.24
CA GLU A 5 -6.86 -0.97 13.05
C GLU A 5 -6.86 0.41 12.39
N THR A 6 -6.87 1.46 13.19
CA THR A 6 -6.81 2.82 12.68
C THR A 6 -5.48 3.07 11.96
N GLU A 7 -4.38 2.60 12.56
CA GLU A 7 -3.07 2.75 11.94
C GLU A 7 -3.01 1.99 10.61
N LYS A 8 -3.52 0.76 10.60
CA LYS A 8 -3.55 -0.05 9.38
C LYS A 8 -4.33 0.66 8.28
N GLN A 9 -5.53 1.14 8.60
CA GLN A 9 -6.36 1.82 7.62
C GLN A 9 -5.70 3.11 7.12
N SER A 10 -5.08 3.85 8.04
CA SER A 10 -4.36 5.07 7.67
C SER A 10 -3.24 4.78 6.67
N ARG A 11 -2.48 3.72 6.90
CA ARG A 11 -1.40 3.34 6.00
C ARG A 11 -1.93 2.89 4.64
N ILE A 12 -3.04 2.15 4.63
CA ILE A 12 -3.68 1.75 3.39
C ILE A 12 -4.16 2.97 2.61
N ASP A 13 -4.80 3.90 3.30
CA ASP A 13 -5.31 5.11 2.67
C ASP A 13 -4.19 5.96 2.08
N GLN A 14 -3.08 6.09 2.82
CA GLN A 14 -1.93 6.85 2.33
C GLN A 14 -1.33 6.22 1.08
N ALA A 15 -1.22 4.90 1.06
CA ALA A 15 -0.70 4.19 -0.11
C ALA A 15 -1.61 4.40 -1.32
N ASN A 16 -2.93 4.26 -1.11
CA ASN A 16 -3.89 4.46 -2.18
C ASN A 16 -3.86 5.89 -2.71
N ASP A 17 -3.78 6.87 -1.80
CA ASP A 17 -3.71 8.28 -2.19
C ASP A 17 -2.45 8.55 -3.01
N TYR A 18 -1.34 7.99 -2.61
CA TYR A 18 -0.09 8.18 -3.35
C TYR A 18 -0.21 7.61 -4.76
N MET A 19 -0.70 6.37 -4.88
CA MET A 19 -0.84 5.72 -6.17
C MET A 19 -1.84 6.45 -7.06
N ASN A 20 -2.96 6.90 -6.48
CA ASN A 20 -3.96 7.66 -7.23
C ASN A 20 -3.43 9.01 -7.67
N GLY A 21 -2.62 9.67 -6.84
CA GLY A 21 -1.99 10.92 -7.20
C GLY A 21 -1.05 10.79 -8.38
N LYS A 22 -0.42 9.63 -8.52
CA LYS A 22 0.42 9.33 -9.67
C LYS A 22 -0.37 8.79 -10.85
N GLN A 23 -1.65 8.53 -10.66
CA GLN A 23 -2.55 7.97 -11.69
C GLN A 23 -2.14 6.57 -12.15
N TRP A 24 -1.40 5.85 -11.33
CA TRP A 24 -0.94 4.52 -11.70
C TRP A 24 -2.07 3.53 -11.97
N PRO A 25 -3.13 3.47 -11.13
CA PRO A 25 -4.22 2.52 -11.41
C PRO A 25 -4.89 2.80 -12.75
N GLY A 26 -5.09 4.08 -13.08
CA GLY A 26 -5.67 4.45 -14.37
C GLY A 26 -4.78 4.10 -15.53
N LYS A 27 -3.49 4.41 -15.40
CA LYS A 27 -2.51 4.09 -16.45
C LYS A 27 -2.39 2.57 -16.66
N ALA A 28 -2.41 1.81 -15.55
CA ALA A 28 -2.34 0.36 -15.63
C ALA A 28 -3.56 -0.21 -16.36
N ALA A 29 -4.74 0.35 -16.09
CA ALA A 29 -5.98 -0.13 -16.69
C ALA A 29 -5.98 0.03 -18.21
N ILE A 30 -5.31 1.06 -18.73
CA ILE A 30 -5.27 1.30 -20.19
C ILE A 30 -3.93 0.93 -20.80
N GLY A 31 -3.07 0.25 -20.04
CA GLY A 31 -1.79 -0.25 -20.55
C GLY A 31 -0.72 0.80 -20.77
N ARG A 32 -0.85 1.96 -20.13
CA ARG A 32 0.14 3.04 -20.27
C ARG A 32 1.20 3.06 -19.17
N LEU A 33 1.04 2.22 -18.15
CA LEU A 33 1.98 2.15 -17.04
C LEU A 33 3.14 1.23 -17.41
N LYS A 34 4.33 1.77 -17.53
CA LYS A 34 5.49 1.03 -18.01
C LYS A 34 6.76 1.47 -17.30
N GLY A 35 7.80 0.63 -17.39
CA GLY A 35 9.13 0.96 -16.91
C GLY A 35 9.18 1.11 -15.40
N ASP A 36 9.87 2.14 -14.94
CA ASP A 36 10.07 2.37 -13.51
C ASP A 36 8.76 2.58 -12.77
N GLU A 37 7.80 3.24 -13.41
CA GLU A 37 6.50 3.46 -12.77
C GLU A 37 5.79 2.14 -12.50
N LEU A 38 5.85 1.22 -13.45
CA LEU A 38 5.25 -0.10 -13.25
C LEU A 38 5.91 -0.84 -12.10
N ALA A 39 7.24 -0.78 -12.02
CA ALA A 39 7.98 -1.41 -10.93
C ALA A 39 7.59 -0.80 -9.58
N GLN A 40 7.48 0.53 -9.53
CA GLN A 40 7.06 1.22 -8.31
C GLN A 40 5.65 0.84 -7.91
N TYR A 41 4.75 0.78 -8.86
CA TYR A 41 3.37 0.40 -8.61
C TYR A 41 3.31 -1.01 -8.02
N ASN A 42 4.09 -1.95 -8.56
CA ASN A 42 4.15 -3.31 -8.04
C ASN A 42 4.67 -3.32 -6.59
N LEU A 43 5.67 -2.52 -6.26
CA LEU A 43 6.17 -2.41 -4.89
C LEU A 43 5.08 -1.91 -3.94
N TRP A 44 4.31 -0.92 -4.36
CA TRP A 44 3.22 -0.40 -3.54
C TRP A 44 2.10 -1.42 -3.39
N LEU A 45 1.82 -2.20 -4.42
CA LEU A 45 0.83 -3.27 -4.32
C LEU A 45 1.28 -4.35 -3.34
N ASP A 46 2.56 -4.72 -3.37
CA ASP A 46 3.11 -5.67 -2.40
C ASP A 46 2.98 -5.12 -0.98
N TYR A 47 3.25 -3.84 -0.80
CA TYR A 47 3.09 -3.18 0.50
C TYR A 47 1.64 -3.28 0.98
N LEU A 48 0.69 -3.01 0.10
CA LEU A 48 -0.73 -3.14 0.45
C LEU A 48 -1.10 -4.57 0.82
N ASP A 49 -0.59 -5.55 0.07
CA ASP A 49 -0.86 -6.95 0.38
C ASP A 49 -0.35 -7.30 1.77
N GLU A 50 0.83 -6.82 2.13
CA GLU A 50 1.36 -7.04 3.46
C GLU A 50 0.50 -6.39 4.52
N LEU A 51 0.01 -5.18 4.27
CA LEU A 51 -0.88 -4.50 5.20
C LEU A 51 -2.18 -5.27 5.40
N TYR A 52 -2.77 -5.76 4.33
CA TYR A 52 -4.01 -6.53 4.41
C TYR A 52 -3.81 -7.86 5.14
N ALA A 53 -2.61 -8.41 5.10
CA ALA A 53 -2.31 -9.65 5.79
C ALA A 53 -2.10 -9.48 7.29
N ILE A 54 -1.91 -8.26 7.77
CA ILE A 54 -1.69 -8.00 9.19
C ILE A 54 -2.98 -8.17 9.97
N GLU A 55 -2.92 -8.98 11.03
CA GLU A 55 -4.05 -9.17 11.94
C GLU A 55 -3.88 -8.27 13.15
N THR A 56 -4.68 -7.23 13.21
CA THR A 56 -4.58 -6.24 14.28
C THR A 56 -5.23 -6.69 15.57
N ALA A 57 -6.09 -7.71 15.50
CA ALA A 57 -6.84 -8.15 16.66
C ALA A 57 -6.08 -9.17 17.51
N SER A 58 -5.09 -9.86 16.95
CA SER A 58 -4.47 -10.99 17.61
C SER A 58 -3.06 -10.72 18.13
N THR A 59 -2.50 -9.57 17.86
CA THR A 59 -1.14 -9.26 18.32
C THR A 59 -1.04 -7.82 18.82
N PRO A 60 -0.44 -7.61 20.00
CA PRO A 60 -0.23 -6.26 20.51
C PRO A 60 0.94 -5.55 19.83
N ASP A 61 1.90 -6.31 19.31
CA ASP A 61 3.07 -5.75 18.63
C ASP A 61 3.01 -6.09 17.16
N ILE A 62 2.79 -5.08 16.34
CA ILE A 62 2.68 -5.26 14.90
C ILE A 62 3.92 -4.71 14.22
N ASN A 63 4.57 -5.56 13.41
CA ASN A 63 5.68 -5.12 12.59
C ASN A 63 5.10 -4.58 11.29
N TRP A 64 5.05 -3.25 11.21
CA TRP A 64 4.52 -2.62 10.00
C TRP A 64 5.52 -2.78 8.86
N PRO A 65 5.06 -3.14 7.66
CA PRO A 65 5.97 -3.20 6.52
C PRO A 65 6.50 -1.81 6.18
N ALA A 66 7.69 -1.78 5.62
CA ALA A 66 8.30 -0.52 5.23
C ALA A 66 7.62 0.04 4.00
N VAL A 67 7.37 1.36 4.01
CA VAL A 67 6.81 2.04 2.84
C VAL A 67 7.85 1.96 1.71
N PRO A 68 7.44 1.60 0.47
CA PRO A 68 8.39 1.58 -0.64
C PRO A 68 9.06 2.93 -0.82
N GLN A 69 10.37 2.90 -0.98
CA GLN A 69 11.17 4.10 -1.18
C GLN A 69 11.57 4.17 -2.65
N ILE A 70 11.29 5.28 -3.24
CA ILE A 70 11.56 5.46 -4.67
C ILE A 70 12.50 6.61 -4.89
#